data_d55402c7bf595b2a25332d682b15979d
#
_entry.id   d55402c7bf595b2a25332d682b15979d
#
_cell.length_a   1.000
_cell.length_b   1.000
_cell.length_c   1.000
_cell.angle_alpha   90.00
_cell.angle_beta   90.00
_cell.angle_gamma   90.00
#
_symmetry.space_group_name_H-M   'P 1'
#
loop_
_entity.id
_entity.type
_entity.pdbx_description
1 polymer ?
#
loop_
_entity_poly.entity_id
_entity_poly.type
_entity_poly.pdbx_seq_one_letter_code
_entity_poly.pdbx_strand_id
1 'polypeptide(L)'
;MNISKHITYAEAIKSQQAIRMRLSNEPTPEHLDNMKYLAENIFEPLRKHFKKPIAVTSFYRSELVNRAIGGSLASQHLQGEAMDIDAQVFGGLTNAEVFEWIKANLNYDQLIWENGTVTEPDWVHVSLTRRRANRKQNLRMFNNKYYTL
;
A
#
# COMPACT_ATOMS: atom_id res chain seq x y z
N MET A 1 -1.69 4.05 -19.42
CA MET A 1 -1.30 5.14 -18.51
C MET A 1 -0.60 4.55 -17.29
N ASN A 2 0.38 5.23 -16.78
CA ASN A 2 1.09 4.83 -15.57
C ASN A 2 0.73 5.73 -14.39
N ILE A 3 0.70 5.16 -13.20
CA ILE A 3 0.59 5.91 -11.94
C ILE A 3 1.94 6.55 -11.62
N SER A 4 3.01 5.78 -11.81
CA SER A 4 4.40 6.22 -11.68
C SER A 4 5.27 5.41 -12.64
N LYS A 5 6.57 5.65 -12.64
CA LYS A 5 7.50 4.97 -13.57
C LYS A 5 7.37 3.45 -13.54
N HIS A 6 7.14 2.86 -12.36
CA HIS A 6 7.11 1.40 -12.17
C HIS A 6 5.76 0.83 -11.74
N ILE A 7 4.70 1.64 -11.73
CA ILE A 7 3.35 1.18 -11.41
C ILE A 7 2.41 1.59 -12.53
N THR A 8 1.79 0.61 -13.20
CA THR A 8 0.77 0.87 -14.21
C THR A 8 -0.57 1.18 -13.55
N TYR A 9 -1.44 1.87 -14.29
CA TYR A 9 -2.82 2.11 -13.86
C TYR A 9 -3.55 0.79 -13.61
N ALA A 10 -3.38 -0.19 -14.51
CA ALA A 10 -4.02 -1.50 -14.39
C ALA A 10 -3.63 -2.22 -13.09
N GLU A 11 -2.35 -2.18 -12.72
CA GLU A 11 -1.88 -2.76 -11.45
C GLU A 11 -2.49 -2.05 -10.24
N ALA A 12 -2.56 -0.74 -10.30
CA ALA A 12 -2.99 0.08 -9.16
C ALA A 12 -4.49 -0.06 -8.85
N ILE A 13 -5.31 -0.38 -9.85
CA ILE A 13 -6.76 -0.59 -9.65
C ILE A 13 -7.14 -2.06 -9.59
N LYS A 14 -6.20 -2.98 -9.72
CA LYS A 14 -6.49 -4.41 -9.74
C LYS A 14 -7.07 -4.85 -8.40
N SER A 15 -8.21 -5.56 -8.47
CA SER A 15 -8.87 -6.16 -7.32
C SER A 15 -9.56 -7.45 -7.75
N GLN A 16 -9.17 -8.56 -7.15
CA GLN A 16 -9.80 -9.85 -7.43
C GLN A 16 -11.27 -9.85 -7.01
N GLN A 17 -11.60 -9.18 -5.91
CA GLN A 17 -12.97 -9.02 -5.46
C GLN A 17 -13.82 -8.23 -6.46
N ALA A 18 -13.27 -7.13 -6.97
CA ALA A 18 -13.97 -6.32 -7.98
C ALA A 18 -14.27 -7.14 -9.24
N ILE A 19 -13.30 -7.91 -9.73
CA ILE A 19 -13.46 -8.76 -10.90
C ILE A 19 -14.52 -9.83 -10.63
N ARG A 20 -14.41 -10.55 -9.53
CA ARG A 20 -15.33 -11.66 -9.18
C ARG A 20 -16.75 -11.18 -8.95
N MET A 21 -16.92 -10.00 -8.33
CA MET A 21 -18.23 -9.45 -7.99
C MET A 21 -18.76 -8.47 -9.05
N ARG A 22 -18.00 -8.26 -10.13
CA ARG A 22 -18.35 -7.34 -11.22
C ARG A 22 -18.63 -5.92 -10.72
N LEU A 23 -17.80 -5.45 -9.80
CA LEU A 23 -17.87 -4.10 -9.24
C LEU A 23 -16.82 -3.20 -9.90
N SER A 24 -17.15 -1.92 -10.04
CA SER A 24 -16.20 -0.90 -10.49
C SER A 24 -15.16 -0.64 -9.40
N ASN A 25 -13.91 -0.51 -9.82
CA ASN A 25 -12.80 -0.10 -8.94
C ASN A 25 -12.04 1.07 -9.56
N GLU A 26 -12.74 1.96 -10.28
CA GLU A 26 -12.11 3.12 -10.91
C GLU A 26 -11.99 4.28 -9.91
N PRO A 27 -10.79 4.87 -9.78
CA PRO A 27 -10.58 6.01 -8.89
C PRO A 27 -11.17 7.29 -9.48
N THR A 28 -11.59 8.20 -8.60
CA THR A 28 -11.91 9.57 -8.99
C THR A 28 -10.61 10.31 -9.37
N PRO A 29 -10.70 11.47 -10.06
CA PRO A 29 -9.50 12.28 -10.34
C PRO A 29 -8.72 12.65 -9.08
N GLU A 30 -9.40 12.97 -7.98
CA GLU A 30 -8.75 13.26 -6.70
C GLU A 30 -8.01 12.05 -6.13
N HIS A 31 -8.64 10.89 -6.14
CA HIS A 31 -8.00 9.65 -5.69
C HIS A 31 -6.81 9.28 -6.57
N LEU A 32 -6.92 9.50 -7.87
CA LEU A 32 -5.83 9.25 -8.79
C LEU A 32 -4.62 10.15 -8.49
N ASP A 33 -4.84 11.42 -8.17
CA ASP A 33 -3.78 12.33 -7.78
C ASP A 33 -3.10 11.87 -6.48
N ASN A 34 -3.88 11.39 -5.51
CA ASN A 34 -3.33 10.82 -4.27
C ASN A 34 -2.48 9.59 -4.55
N MET A 35 -2.94 8.71 -5.44
CA MET A 35 -2.19 7.53 -5.85
C MET A 35 -0.85 7.89 -6.47
N LYS A 36 -0.83 8.86 -7.36
CA LYS A 36 0.41 9.34 -7.98
C LYS A 36 1.37 9.91 -6.95
N TYR A 37 0.85 10.71 -6.01
CA TYR A 37 1.66 11.29 -4.95
C TYR A 37 2.28 10.21 -4.07
N LEU A 38 1.49 9.23 -3.65
CA LEU A 38 1.98 8.11 -2.84
C LEU A 38 3.04 7.30 -3.59
N ALA A 39 2.79 6.95 -4.83
CA ALA A 39 3.71 6.16 -5.63
C ALA A 39 5.05 6.88 -5.81
N GLU A 40 5.02 8.17 -6.14
CA GLU A 40 6.21 8.97 -6.38
C GLU A 40 7.05 9.21 -5.12
N ASN A 41 6.41 9.31 -3.96
CA ASN A 41 7.09 9.63 -2.71
C ASN A 41 7.45 8.41 -1.86
N ILE A 42 6.85 7.26 -2.11
CA ILE A 42 7.12 6.02 -1.37
C ILE A 42 7.68 4.93 -2.30
N PHE A 43 6.92 4.55 -3.33
CA PHE A 43 7.26 3.39 -4.14
C PHE A 43 8.50 3.62 -5.02
N GLU A 44 8.56 4.75 -5.70
CA GLU A 44 9.68 5.02 -6.60
C GLU A 44 11.02 5.19 -5.88
N PRO A 45 11.10 5.89 -4.73
CA PRO A 45 12.32 5.88 -3.93
C PRO A 45 12.75 4.49 -3.46
N LEU A 46 11.79 3.67 -3.04
CA LEU A 46 12.02 2.28 -2.62
C LEU A 46 12.59 1.45 -3.78
N ARG A 47 11.95 1.54 -4.93
CA ARG A 47 12.35 0.85 -6.15
C ARG A 47 13.75 1.26 -6.63
N LYS A 48 14.05 2.54 -6.53
CA LYS A 48 15.37 3.10 -6.89
C LYS A 48 16.46 2.58 -5.97
N HIS A 49 16.17 2.48 -4.68
CA HIS A 49 17.14 2.00 -3.69
C HIS A 49 17.48 0.52 -3.90
N PHE A 50 16.48 -0.35 -3.94
CA PHE A 50 16.68 -1.79 -4.03
C PHE A 50 17.02 -2.29 -5.43
N LYS A 51 16.64 -1.54 -6.47
CA LYS A 51 16.91 -1.88 -7.90
C LYS A 51 16.38 -3.26 -8.30
N LYS A 52 15.28 -3.68 -7.69
CA LYS A 52 14.63 -4.98 -7.94
C LYS A 52 13.14 -4.79 -8.13
N PRO A 53 12.48 -5.67 -8.91
CA PRO A 53 11.02 -5.64 -9.00
C PRO A 53 10.38 -5.84 -7.63
N ILE A 54 9.36 -5.04 -7.34
CA ILE A 54 8.60 -5.11 -6.10
C ILE A 54 7.12 -5.11 -6.45
N ALA A 55 6.36 -6.09 -5.95
CA ALA A 55 4.95 -6.18 -6.23
C ALA A 55 4.14 -5.25 -5.35
N VAL A 56 3.19 -4.54 -5.95
CA VAL A 56 2.12 -3.84 -5.26
C VAL A 56 0.88 -4.74 -5.37
N THR A 57 0.48 -5.32 -4.25
CA THR A 57 -0.60 -6.33 -4.23
C THR A 57 -1.97 -5.72 -4.01
N SER A 58 -2.04 -4.52 -3.43
CA SER A 58 -3.27 -3.75 -3.28
C SER A 58 -2.92 -2.27 -3.25
N PHE A 59 -3.67 -1.45 -3.97
CA PHE A 59 -3.46 -0.01 -3.98
C PHE A 59 -4.80 0.70 -3.79
N TYR A 60 -5.50 1.03 -4.87
CA TYR A 60 -6.80 1.68 -4.77
C TYR A 60 -7.92 0.67 -4.53
N ARG A 61 -8.85 1.04 -3.67
CA ARG A 61 -10.06 0.27 -3.39
C ARG A 61 -11.24 1.20 -3.39
N SER A 62 -12.20 0.95 -4.28
CA SER A 62 -13.44 1.73 -4.32
C SER A 62 -14.32 1.45 -3.11
N GLU A 63 -15.23 2.36 -2.81
CA GLU A 63 -16.19 2.18 -1.72
C GLU A 63 -17.04 0.91 -1.91
N LEU A 64 -17.46 0.62 -3.13
CA LEU A 64 -18.23 -0.58 -3.44
C LEU A 64 -17.46 -1.86 -3.09
N VAL A 65 -16.19 -1.93 -3.51
CA VAL A 65 -15.33 -3.08 -3.22
C VAL A 65 -15.07 -3.17 -1.72
N ASN A 66 -14.81 -2.04 -1.07
CA ASN A 66 -14.52 -2.01 0.36
C ASN A 66 -15.70 -2.51 1.18
N ARG A 67 -16.92 -2.13 0.83
CA ARG A 67 -18.14 -2.63 1.48
C ARG A 67 -18.29 -4.14 1.29
N ALA A 68 -18.04 -4.61 0.07
CA ALA A 68 -18.18 -6.03 -0.27
C ALA A 68 -17.25 -6.93 0.54
N ILE A 69 -16.05 -6.46 0.88
CA ILE A 69 -15.08 -7.22 1.67
C ILE A 69 -15.15 -6.93 3.18
N GLY A 70 -16.06 -6.04 3.60
CA GLY A 70 -16.18 -5.67 5.01
C GLY A 70 -15.03 -4.83 5.53
N GLY A 71 -14.37 -4.06 4.66
CA GLY A 71 -13.26 -3.19 5.04
C GLY A 71 -13.71 -1.99 5.86
N SER A 72 -12.76 -1.39 6.58
CA SER A 72 -13.00 -0.19 7.38
C SER A 72 -13.38 1.00 6.49
N LEU A 73 -14.38 1.77 6.90
CA LEU A 73 -14.74 3.02 6.23
C LEU A 73 -13.65 4.09 6.36
N ALA A 74 -12.75 3.93 7.31
CA ALA A 74 -11.61 4.82 7.51
C ALA A 74 -10.35 4.38 6.75
N SER A 75 -10.43 3.33 5.93
CA SER A 75 -9.29 2.82 5.18
C SER A 75 -8.74 3.86 4.20
N GLN A 76 -7.42 4.08 4.24
CA GLN A 76 -6.75 5.00 3.32
C GLN A 76 -6.65 4.45 1.90
N HIS A 77 -6.87 3.14 1.69
CA HIS A 77 -7.02 2.58 0.34
C HIS A 77 -8.18 3.22 -0.44
N LEU A 78 -9.24 3.63 0.27
CA LEU A 78 -10.40 4.32 -0.33
C LEU A 78 -10.06 5.68 -0.93
N GLN A 79 -9.03 6.33 -0.42
CA GLN A 79 -8.60 7.65 -0.85
C GLN A 79 -7.45 7.61 -1.85
N GLY A 80 -6.94 6.42 -2.18
CA GLY A 80 -5.71 6.28 -2.94
C GLY A 80 -4.46 6.67 -2.14
N GLU A 81 -4.53 6.62 -0.82
CA GLU A 81 -3.48 7.04 0.09
C GLU A 81 -2.74 5.90 0.78
N ALA A 82 -3.04 4.65 0.40
CA ALA A 82 -2.39 3.47 0.96
C ALA A 82 -2.07 2.46 -0.12
N MET A 83 -0.98 1.71 0.08
CA MET A 83 -0.64 0.56 -0.76
C MET A 83 -0.11 -0.57 0.11
N ASP A 84 -0.33 -1.79 -0.35
CA ASP A 84 0.24 -3.00 0.20
C ASP A 84 1.34 -3.49 -0.74
N ILE A 85 2.52 -3.75 -0.17
CA ILE A 85 3.72 -4.17 -0.90
C ILE A 85 4.10 -5.55 -0.44
N ASP A 86 4.36 -6.45 -1.39
CA ASP A 86 4.93 -7.77 -1.11
C ASP A 86 6.19 -7.98 -1.95
N ALA A 87 7.34 -7.76 -1.31
CA ALA A 87 8.65 -7.89 -1.95
C ALA A 87 9.02 -9.33 -2.28
N GLN A 88 8.36 -10.30 -1.65
CA GLN A 88 8.68 -11.72 -1.84
C GLN A 88 8.08 -12.32 -3.11
N VAL A 89 7.12 -11.63 -3.73
CA VAL A 89 6.49 -12.13 -4.96
C VAL A 89 7.52 -12.40 -6.06
N PHE A 90 8.49 -11.51 -6.25
CA PHE A 90 9.53 -11.67 -7.26
C PHE A 90 10.83 -12.24 -6.69
N GLY A 91 10.96 -12.39 -5.38
CA GLY A 91 12.16 -12.88 -4.72
C GLY A 91 13.30 -11.87 -4.66
N GLY A 92 14.38 -12.26 -4.01
CA GLY A 92 15.61 -11.46 -3.91
C GLY A 92 15.54 -10.27 -2.93
N LEU A 93 14.42 -10.10 -2.24
CA LEU A 93 14.19 -9.01 -1.30
C LEU A 93 13.14 -9.48 -0.28
N THR A 94 13.28 -9.09 0.98
CA THR A 94 12.33 -9.44 2.03
C THR A 94 11.42 -8.27 2.37
N ASN A 95 10.23 -8.57 2.89
CA ASN A 95 9.31 -7.55 3.38
C ASN A 95 9.86 -6.82 4.61
N ALA A 96 10.63 -7.52 5.46
CA ALA A 96 11.29 -6.91 6.60
C ALA A 96 12.31 -5.84 6.15
N GLU A 97 13.10 -6.12 5.11
CA GLU A 97 14.03 -5.14 4.54
C GLU A 97 13.31 -3.91 4.01
N VAL A 98 12.19 -4.11 3.32
CA VAL A 98 11.34 -3.02 2.81
C VAL A 98 10.81 -2.16 3.96
N PHE A 99 10.24 -2.80 4.97
CA PHE A 99 9.70 -2.12 6.16
C PHE A 99 10.76 -1.25 6.84
N GLU A 100 11.92 -1.82 7.13
CA GLU A 100 12.99 -1.10 7.83
C GLU A 100 13.56 0.04 6.99
N TRP A 101 13.67 -0.13 5.69
CA TRP A 101 14.17 0.94 4.84
C TRP A 101 13.18 2.12 4.76
N ILE A 102 11.90 1.85 4.61
CA ILE A 102 10.86 2.90 4.61
C ILE A 102 10.89 3.65 5.95
N LYS A 103 10.93 2.91 7.05
CA LYS A 103 10.97 3.47 8.41
C LYS A 103 12.13 4.44 8.59
N ALA A 104 13.30 4.08 8.09
CA ALA A 104 14.52 4.87 8.28
C ALA A 104 14.65 6.04 7.31
N ASN A 105 14.06 5.98 6.13
CA ASN A 105 14.40 6.89 5.03
C ASN A 105 13.25 7.75 4.50
N LEU A 106 11.99 7.38 4.71
CA LEU A 106 10.85 8.06 4.10
C LEU A 106 9.93 8.69 5.13
N ASN A 107 9.12 9.66 4.65
CA ASN A 107 7.99 10.16 5.40
C ASN A 107 6.75 9.33 5.05
N TYR A 108 5.87 9.09 6.02
CA TYR A 108 4.65 8.30 5.82
C TYR A 108 3.66 8.59 6.95
N ASP A 109 2.39 8.22 6.74
CA ASP A 109 1.37 8.33 7.78
C ASP A 109 1.38 7.09 8.66
N GLN A 110 1.13 5.91 8.08
CA GLN A 110 1.22 4.62 8.77
C GLN A 110 2.09 3.66 7.99
N LEU A 111 2.89 2.91 8.72
CA LEU A 111 3.70 1.81 8.20
C LEU A 111 3.38 0.59 9.05
N ILE A 112 2.82 -0.44 8.42
CA ILE A 112 2.27 -1.58 9.15
C ILE A 112 2.95 -2.87 8.72
N TRP A 113 3.47 -3.57 9.71
CA TRP A 113 3.97 -4.93 9.61
C TRP A 113 2.77 -5.87 9.68
N GLU A 114 2.35 -6.38 8.53
CA GLU A 114 1.10 -7.11 8.40
C GLU A 114 1.31 -8.61 8.58
N ASN A 115 0.71 -9.16 9.63
CA ASN A 115 0.75 -10.60 9.95
C ASN A 115 2.18 -11.17 10.00
N GLY A 116 2.38 -12.40 9.56
CA GLY A 116 3.69 -13.04 9.53
C GLY A 116 4.25 -13.35 10.90
N THR A 117 5.56 -13.22 11.03
CA THR A 117 6.30 -13.48 12.27
C THR A 117 6.95 -12.21 12.79
N VAL A 118 7.64 -12.30 13.92
CA VAL A 118 8.40 -11.17 14.47
C VAL A 118 9.61 -10.79 13.60
N THR A 119 10.03 -11.68 12.70
CA THR A 119 11.18 -11.45 11.81
C THR A 119 10.79 -11.13 10.38
N GLU A 120 9.55 -11.43 9.95
CA GLU A 120 9.12 -11.24 8.57
C GLU A 120 7.60 -11.05 8.47
N PRO A 121 7.12 -9.91 7.98
CA PRO A 121 5.69 -9.74 7.73
C PRO A 121 5.27 -10.45 6.43
N ASP A 122 3.99 -10.76 6.30
CA ASP A 122 3.43 -11.29 5.06
C ASP A 122 3.40 -10.26 3.94
N TRP A 123 3.14 -9.00 4.30
CA TRP A 123 3.28 -7.84 3.42
C TRP A 123 3.48 -6.57 4.26
N VAL A 124 3.78 -5.47 3.58
CA VAL A 124 3.95 -4.16 4.21
C VAL A 124 2.86 -3.23 3.72
N HIS A 125 2.10 -2.68 4.65
CA HIS A 125 1.14 -1.61 4.36
C HIS A 125 1.81 -0.27 4.64
N VAL A 126 1.69 0.68 3.70
CA VAL A 126 2.21 2.03 3.88
C VAL A 126 1.22 3.05 3.34
N SER A 127 1.06 4.14 4.06
CA SER A 127 0.17 5.24 3.66
C SER A 127 0.88 6.60 3.75
N LEU A 128 0.36 7.54 2.98
CA LEU A 128 0.85 8.91 2.93
C LEU A 128 -0.33 9.81 2.56
N THR A 129 -0.53 10.89 3.30
CA THR A 129 -1.65 11.81 3.07
C THR A 129 -1.17 13.24 2.89
N ARG A 130 -1.92 14.01 2.09
CA ARG A 130 -1.75 15.47 1.95
C ARG A 130 -2.84 16.25 2.68
N ARG A 131 -3.82 15.56 3.26
CA ARG A 131 -4.98 16.18 3.90
C ARG A 131 -4.68 16.70 5.31
N ARG A 132 -3.62 16.20 5.93
CA ARG A 132 -3.17 16.56 7.28
C ARG A 132 -1.71 16.17 7.46
N ALA A 133 -1.12 16.48 8.60
CA ALA A 133 0.22 16.03 8.93
C ALA A 133 0.28 14.50 9.02
N ASN A 134 1.33 13.91 8.47
CA ASN A 134 1.57 12.48 8.54
C ASN A 134 2.05 12.09 9.94
N ARG A 135 1.46 11.04 10.49
CA ARG A 135 1.69 10.60 11.88
C ARG A 135 3.02 9.88 12.11
N LYS A 136 3.61 9.35 11.05
CA LYS A 136 4.80 8.49 11.10
C LYS A 136 4.65 7.36 12.11
N GLN A 137 3.50 6.72 12.09
CA GLN A 137 3.10 5.69 13.03
C GLN A 137 3.53 4.31 12.54
N ASN A 138 4.28 3.60 13.37
CA ASN A 138 4.73 2.23 13.08
C ASN A 138 3.87 1.25 13.84
N LEU A 139 3.22 0.33 13.13
CA LEU A 139 2.30 -0.64 13.71
C LEU A 139 2.64 -2.05 13.26
N ARG A 140 2.21 -3.02 14.06
CA ARG A 140 2.11 -4.41 13.68
C ARG A 140 0.65 -4.82 13.73
N MET A 141 0.17 -5.47 12.69
CA MET A 141 -1.16 -6.08 12.68
C MET A 141 -1.00 -7.61 12.79
N PHE A 142 -1.63 -8.21 13.79
CA PHE A 142 -1.60 -9.64 14.04
C PHE A 142 -2.91 -10.09 14.68
N ASN A 143 -3.51 -11.16 14.17
CA ASN A 143 -4.81 -11.65 14.63
C ASN A 143 -5.87 -10.56 14.71
N ASN A 144 -5.97 -9.72 13.67
CA ASN A 144 -6.91 -8.59 13.55
C ASN A 144 -6.77 -7.53 14.65
N LYS A 145 -5.61 -7.44 15.28
CA LYS A 145 -5.29 -6.41 16.28
C LYS A 145 -4.05 -5.64 15.88
N TYR A 146 -4.04 -4.35 16.20
CA TYR A 146 -2.91 -3.47 15.94
C TYR A 146 -2.10 -3.27 17.22
N TYR A 147 -0.79 -3.32 17.08
CA TYR A 147 0.17 -3.08 18.15
C TYR A 147 1.14 -1.99 17.71
N THR A 148 1.47 -1.05 18.61
CA THR A 148 2.49 -0.04 18.34
C THR A 148 3.87 -0.68 18.36
N LEU A 149 4.68 -0.37 17.36
CA LEU A 149 6.08 -0.79 17.28
C LEU A 149 7.04 0.26 17.79
#